data_6611d4c32717999084a6f204b99565c4
#
_entry.id   6611d4c32717999084a6f204b99565c4
#
_cell.length_a   1.000
_cell.length_b   1.000
_cell.length_c   1.000
_cell.angle_alpha   90.00
_cell.angle_beta   90.00
_cell.angle_gamma   90.00
#
_symmetry.space_group_name_H-M   'P 1'
#
loop_
_entity.id
_entity.type
_entity.pdbx_description
1 polymer ?
#
loop_
_entity_poly.entity_id
_entity_poly.type
_entity_poly.pdbx_seq_one_letter_code
_entity_poly.pdbx_strand_id
1 'polypeptide(L)'
;MRFLSMIRIDENTGQKPSERLMTEMGKLIDEMTKEGTLVRTAGLRPTKEGFRVRSRHGKLSTTDGPFTESKEVIGGYAVLEAKSKEHAIELTKRFLAVHGDEWDLECEVRPLDGPEFGA
;
A
#
# COMPACT_ATOMS: atom_id res chain seq x y z
N MET A 1 2.87 -3.82 -17.63
CA MET A 1 3.75 -3.11 -16.65
C MET A 1 3.24 -3.33 -15.24
N ARG A 2 4.14 -3.56 -14.34
CA ARG A 2 3.78 -3.72 -12.93
C ARG A 2 4.14 -2.50 -12.12
N PHE A 3 3.25 -2.17 -11.18
CA PHE A 3 3.40 -1.02 -10.29
C PHE A 3 3.25 -1.48 -8.85
N LEU A 4 4.00 -0.84 -7.96
CA LEU A 4 3.79 -1.00 -6.53
C LEU A 4 3.02 0.21 -6.02
N SER A 5 1.86 -0.04 -5.43
CA SER A 5 1.08 0.98 -4.74
C SER A 5 1.33 0.86 -3.25
N MET A 6 1.82 1.94 -2.65
CA MET A 6 2.09 2.02 -1.22
C MET A 6 1.02 2.90 -0.59
N ILE A 7 0.25 2.31 0.31
CA ILE A 7 -0.88 2.99 0.93
C ILE A 7 -0.37 3.70 2.19
N ARG A 8 -0.43 5.03 2.20
CA ARG A 8 0.07 5.84 3.31
C ARG A 8 -1.08 6.24 4.21
N ILE A 9 -0.91 6.02 5.48
CA ILE A 9 -1.92 6.28 6.51
C ILE A 9 -1.30 6.94 7.73
N ASP A 10 -2.12 7.61 8.53
CA ASP A 10 -1.78 8.01 9.89
C ASP A 10 -2.24 6.89 10.82
N GLU A 11 -1.31 6.11 11.35
CA GLU A 11 -1.63 4.96 12.21
C GLU A 11 -2.02 5.36 13.64
N ASN A 12 -1.85 6.64 13.99
CA ASN A 12 -2.10 7.11 15.36
C ASN A 12 -3.56 7.49 15.62
N THR A 13 -4.43 7.42 14.61
CA THR A 13 -5.84 7.77 14.76
C THR A 13 -6.64 6.74 15.55
N GLY A 14 -6.15 5.50 15.62
CA GLY A 14 -6.91 4.39 16.20
C GLY A 14 -8.10 3.95 15.38
N GLN A 15 -8.28 4.53 14.19
CA GLN A 15 -9.41 4.24 13.33
C GLN A 15 -9.33 2.80 12.80
N LYS A 16 -10.50 2.14 12.79
CA LYS A 16 -10.63 0.80 12.23
C LYS A 16 -11.56 0.86 11.02
N PRO A 17 -11.34 0.00 10.01
CA PRO A 17 -12.24 -0.04 8.87
C PRO A 17 -13.64 -0.46 9.31
N SER A 18 -14.65 0.18 8.71
CA SER A 18 -16.04 -0.19 8.93
C SER A 18 -16.34 -1.55 8.30
N GLU A 19 -17.43 -2.16 8.74
CA GLU A 19 -17.89 -3.42 8.14
C GLU A 19 -18.21 -3.22 6.65
N ARG A 20 -18.82 -2.08 6.30
CA ARG A 20 -19.11 -1.72 4.90
C ARG A 20 -17.81 -1.69 4.09
N LEU A 21 -16.79 -1.00 4.58
CA LEU A 21 -15.52 -0.88 3.89
C LEU A 21 -14.86 -2.24 3.69
N MET A 22 -14.86 -3.08 4.72
CA MET A 22 -14.28 -4.42 4.64
C MET A 22 -14.99 -5.27 3.58
N THR A 23 -16.32 -5.19 3.53
CA THR A 23 -17.12 -5.93 2.56
C THR A 23 -16.85 -5.43 1.14
N GLU A 24 -16.91 -4.13 0.92
CA GLU A 24 -16.70 -3.55 -0.40
C GLU A 24 -15.26 -3.73 -0.90
N MET A 25 -14.29 -3.66 0.02
CA MET A 25 -12.90 -3.92 -0.32
C MET A 25 -12.68 -5.37 -0.74
N GLY A 26 -13.32 -6.30 -0.04
CA GLY A 26 -13.25 -7.71 -0.40
C GLY A 26 -13.79 -7.97 -1.81
N LYS A 27 -14.88 -7.31 -2.17
CA LYS A 27 -15.45 -7.40 -3.52
C LYS A 27 -14.50 -6.84 -4.57
N LEU A 28 -13.90 -5.68 -4.29
CA LEU A 28 -12.97 -5.05 -5.23
C LEU A 28 -11.73 -5.90 -5.45
N ILE A 29 -11.16 -6.44 -4.38
CA ILE A 29 -10.00 -7.33 -4.46
C ILE A 29 -10.33 -8.55 -5.34
N ASP A 30 -11.50 -9.14 -5.15
CA ASP A 30 -11.93 -10.29 -5.94
C ASP A 30 -12.08 -9.92 -7.42
N GLU A 31 -12.74 -8.80 -7.71
CA GLU A 31 -12.91 -8.31 -9.09
C GLU A 31 -11.57 -8.05 -9.77
N MET A 32 -10.69 -7.31 -9.12
CA MET A 32 -9.39 -6.95 -9.69
C MET A 32 -8.46 -8.17 -9.84
N THR A 33 -8.58 -9.14 -8.95
CA THR A 33 -7.83 -10.38 -9.06
C THR A 33 -8.30 -11.17 -10.29
N LYS A 34 -9.60 -11.27 -10.50
CA LYS A 34 -10.17 -11.95 -11.67
C LYS A 34 -9.84 -11.24 -12.96
N GLU A 35 -9.80 -9.90 -12.96
CA GLU A 35 -9.40 -9.11 -14.12
C GLU A 35 -7.91 -9.27 -14.45
N GLY A 36 -7.10 -9.72 -13.50
CA GLY A 36 -5.66 -9.79 -13.64
C GLY A 36 -4.95 -8.47 -13.36
N THR A 37 -5.66 -7.46 -12.84
CA THR A 37 -5.08 -6.15 -12.53
C THR A 37 -4.49 -6.08 -11.13
N LEU A 38 -4.94 -6.93 -10.22
CA LEU A 38 -4.36 -7.04 -8.88
C LEU A 38 -3.58 -8.35 -8.79
N VAL A 39 -2.26 -8.24 -8.64
CA VAL A 39 -1.37 -9.41 -8.54
C VAL A 39 -1.25 -9.87 -7.09
N ARG A 40 -1.10 -8.93 -6.18
CA ARG A 40 -0.90 -9.20 -4.75
C ARG A 40 -1.25 -7.96 -3.95
N THR A 41 -1.79 -8.17 -2.75
CA THR A 41 -2.03 -7.09 -1.80
C THR A 41 -1.91 -7.62 -0.38
N ALA A 42 -1.48 -6.76 0.54
CA ALA A 42 -1.46 -7.08 1.95
C ALA A 42 -1.50 -5.78 2.77
N GLY A 43 -2.08 -5.86 3.96
CA GLY A 43 -1.92 -4.82 4.96
C GLY A 43 -0.63 -5.01 5.73
N LEU A 44 -0.12 -3.94 6.33
CA LEU A 44 1.03 -4.00 7.21
C LEU A 44 0.57 -3.83 8.65
N ARG A 45 1.20 -4.59 9.56
CA ARG A 45 0.97 -4.44 10.98
C ARG A 45 1.54 -3.08 11.44
N PRO A 46 1.05 -2.52 12.56
CA PRO A 46 1.53 -1.22 13.06
C PRO A 46 3.05 -1.17 13.23
N THR A 47 3.60 0.02 13.10
CA THR A 47 5.07 0.21 13.21
C THR A 47 5.64 -0.24 14.56
N LYS A 48 4.84 -0.29 15.62
CA LYS A 48 5.29 -0.79 16.93
C LYS A 48 5.71 -2.26 16.89
N GLU A 49 5.27 -3.01 15.88
CA GLU A 49 5.65 -4.41 15.69
C GLU A 49 6.81 -4.54 14.70
N GLY A 50 7.26 -3.44 14.12
CA GLY A 50 8.31 -3.43 13.13
C GLY A 50 9.64 -2.94 13.69
N PHE A 51 10.63 -2.95 12.84
CA PHE A 51 11.95 -2.45 13.16
C PHE A 51 12.62 -1.93 11.90
N ARG A 52 13.65 -1.09 12.09
CA ARG A 52 14.50 -0.62 11.01
C ARG A 52 15.91 -1.12 11.25
N VAL A 53 16.57 -1.56 10.19
CA VAL A 53 18.00 -1.86 10.20
C VAL A 53 18.67 -0.84 9.30
N ARG A 54 19.68 -0.17 9.83
CA ARG A 54 20.37 0.90 9.12
C ARG A 54 21.83 0.55 8.94
N SER A 55 22.36 0.85 7.76
CA SER A 55 23.80 0.77 7.49
C SER A 55 24.30 2.19 7.24
N ARG A 56 25.25 2.63 8.07
CA ARG A 56 25.90 3.94 7.89
C ARG A 56 27.40 3.73 7.97
N HIS A 57 28.09 4.08 6.89
CA HIS A 57 29.55 3.91 6.81
C HIS A 57 29.97 2.47 7.16
N GLY A 58 29.18 1.50 6.73
CA GLY A 58 29.43 0.08 7.01
C GLY A 58 29.03 -0.40 8.38
N LYS A 59 28.52 0.50 9.24
CA LYS A 59 28.04 0.11 10.57
C LYS A 59 26.55 -0.15 10.55
N LEU A 60 26.14 -1.28 11.10
CA LEU A 60 24.76 -1.69 11.18
C LEU A 60 24.16 -1.30 12.52
N SER A 61 22.93 -0.83 12.48
CA SER A 61 22.15 -0.55 13.69
C SER A 61 20.71 -0.96 13.47
N THR A 62 20.05 -1.31 14.58
CA THR A 62 18.63 -1.73 14.56
C THR A 62 17.85 -0.81 15.49
N THR A 63 16.70 -0.35 15.03
CA THR A 63 15.80 0.48 15.83
C THR A 63 14.42 -0.13 15.80
N ASP A 64 13.87 -0.43 16.97
CA ASP A 64 12.49 -0.94 17.07
C ASP A 64 11.49 0.19 16.89
N GLY A 65 10.32 -0.16 16.35
CA GLY A 65 9.21 0.78 16.31
C GLY A 65 8.60 1.02 17.69
N PRO A 66 7.65 1.95 17.80
CA PRO A 66 7.07 2.74 16.71
C PRO A 66 8.02 3.84 16.19
N PHE A 67 7.76 4.28 14.95
CA PHE A 67 8.57 5.33 14.31
C PHE A 67 7.83 6.66 14.41
N THR A 68 8.03 7.33 15.53
CA THR A 68 7.27 8.52 15.90
C THR A 68 7.59 9.78 15.09
N GLU A 69 8.72 9.79 14.39
CA GLU A 69 9.09 10.91 13.52
C GLU A 69 8.25 10.98 12.24
N SER A 70 7.54 9.92 11.90
CA SER A 70 6.71 9.89 10.71
C SER A 70 5.25 10.13 11.06
N LYS A 71 4.64 11.15 10.45
CA LYS A 71 3.22 11.43 10.60
C LYS A 71 2.39 10.39 9.88
N GLU A 72 2.85 9.99 8.69
CA GLU A 72 2.23 8.95 7.90
C GLU A 72 3.19 7.80 7.69
N VAL A 73 2.66 6.59 7.69
CA VAL A 73 3.43 5.38 7.47
C VAL A 73 2.78 4.57 6.36
N ILE A 74 3.52 3.63 5.82
CA ILE A 74 2.95 2.70 4.84
C ILE A 74 2.12 1.68 5.60
N GLY A 75 0.79 1.70 5.39
CA GLY A 75 -0.14 0.81 6.06
C GLY A 75 -0.52 -0.42 5.25
N GLY A 76 -0.07 -0.48 4.01
CA GLY A 76 -0.34 -1.62 3.14
C GLY A 76 0.26 -1.40 1.76
N TYR A 77 0.17 -2.43 0.92
CA TYR A 77 0.65 -2.33 -0.44
C TYR A 77 -0.19 -3.17 -1.40
N ALA A 78 -0.09 -2.84 -2.68
CA ALA A 78 -0.67 -3.64 -3.74
C ALA A 78 0.30 -3.66 -4.92
N VAL A 79 0.41 -4.81 -5.57
CA VAL A 79 1.12 -4.94 -6.84
C VAL A 79 0.07 -4.98 -7.94
N LEU A 80 0.13 -4.02 -8.85
CA LEU A 80 -0.83 -3.85 -9.92
C LEU A 80 -0.22 -4.22 -11.27
N GLU A 81 -1.02 -4.88 -12.12
CA GLU A 81 -0.70 -5.06 -13.52
C GLU A 81 -1.53 -4.06 -14.30
N ALA A 82 -0.88 -3.10 -14.96
CA ALA A 82 -1.54 -2.05 -15.69
C ALA A 82 -0.93 -1.86 -17.07
N LYS A 83 -1.74 -1.39 -18.01
CA LYS A 83 -1.32 -1.18 -19.39
C LYS A 83 -0.46 0.06 -19.56
N SER A 84 -0.64 1.04 -18.65
CA SER A 84 -0.01 2.35 -18.73
C SER A 84 -0.08 3.03 -17.37
N LYS A 85 0.60 4.16 -17.23
CA LYS A 85 0.48 5.02 -16.05
C LYS A 85 -0.98 5.44 -15.82
N GLU A 86 -1.66 5.83 -16.88
CA GLU A 86 -3.07 6.27 -16.81
C GLU A 86 -3.97 5.15 -16.30
N HIS A 87 -3.73 3.93 -16.76
CA HIS A 87 -4.47 2.77 -16.29
C HIS A 87 -4.19 2.50 -14.79
N ALA A 88 -2.93 2.62 -14.38
CA ALA A 88 -2.56 2.46 -12.97
C ALA A 88 -3.25 3.51 -12.09
N ILE A 89 -3.39 4.74 -12.58
CA ILE A 89 -4.12 5.81 -11.89
C ILE A 89 -5.59 5.43 -11.71
N GLU A 90 -6.23 4.92 -12.76
CA GLU A 90 -7.63 4.49 -12.68
C GLU A 90 -7.83 3.35 -11.67
N LEU A 91 -6.93 2.36 -11.68
CA LEU A 91 -6.99 1.26 -10.73
C LEU A 91 -6.84 1.76 -9.29
N THR A 92 -5.95 2.71 -9.07
CA THR A 92 -5.73 3.32 -7.75
C THR A 92 -6.95 4.11 -7.31
N LYS A 93 -7.58 4.84 -8.23
CA LYS A 93 -8.82 5.58 -7.93
C LYS A 93 -9.96 4.64 -7.55
N ARG A 94 -10.07 3.47 -8.18
CA ARG A 94 -11.07 2.46 -7.79
C ARG A 94 -10.87 2.04 -6.34
N PHE A 95 -9.63 1.79 -5.94
CA PHE A 95 -9.30 1.42 -4.58
C PHE A 95 -9.68 2.53 -3.59
N LEU A 96 -9.26 3.77 -3.88
CA LEU A 96 -9.56 4.90 -3.01
C LEU A 96 -11.05 5.22 -2.93
N ALA A 97 -11.77 5.07 -4.04
CA ALA A 97 -13.21 5.34 -4.09
C ALA A 97 -14.01 4.45 -3.15
N VAL A 98 -13.57 3.23 -2.90
CA VAL A 98 -14.24 2.31 -1.96
C VAL A 98 -14.24 2.88 -0.54
N HIS A 99 -13.19 3.63 -0.18
CA HIS A 99 -13.09 4.23 1.14
C HIS A 99 -14.07 5.40 1.33
N GLY A 100 -14.49 6.03 0.22
CA GLY A 100 -15.37 7.20 0.29
C GLY A 100 -14.74 8.29 1.14
N ASP A 101 -15.48 8.79 2.11
CA ASP A 101 -15.00 9.79 3.06
C ASP A 101 -14.68 9.23 4.45
N GLU A 102 -14.68 7.90 4.59
CA GLU A 102 -14.36 7.25 5.88
C GLU A 102 -12.90 7.40 6.25
N TRP A 103 -12.00 7.41 5.26
CA TRP A 103 -10.56 7.46 5.46
C TRP A 103 -9.93 8.50 4.56
N ASP A 104 -8.96 9.21 5.11
CA ASP A 104 -8.06 10.05 4.34
C ASP A 104 -6.79 9.23 4.08
N LEU A 105 -6.54 8.92 2.82
CA LEU A 105 -5.43 8.08 2.40
C LEU A 105 -4.72 8.71 1.22
N GLU A 106 -3.45 8.38 1.10
CA GLU A 106 -2.69 8.67 -0.11
C GLU A 106 -2.02 7.38 -0.58
N CYS A 107 -2.11 7.11 -1.87
CA CYS A 107 -1.36 6.00 -2.46
C CYS A 107 -0.22 6.58 -3.29
N GLU A 108 1.00 6.18 -2.96
CA GLU A 108 2.16 6.46 -3.80
C GLU A 108 2.38 5.25 -4.69
N VAL A 109 2.34 5.45 -6.01
CA VAL A 109 2.39 4.35 -6.97
C VAL A 109 3.59 4.53 -7.88
N ARG A 110 4.43 3.51 -7.97
CA ARG A 110 5.67 3.56 -8.74
C ARG A 110 5.82 2.31 -9.60
N PRO A 111 6.28 2.45 -10.85
CA PRO A 111 6.55 1.26 -11.68
C PRO A 111 7.68 0.43 -11.06
N LEU A 112 7.54 -0.88 -11.16
CA LEU A 112 8.58 -1.81 -10.70
C LEU A 112 9.64 -1.95 -11.78
N ASP A 113 10.88 -2.05 -11.34
CA ASP A 113 12.04 -2.21 -12.19
C ASP A 113 12.70 -3.57 -11.95
N GLY A 114 13.29 -4.13 -12.99
CA GLY A 114 13.99 -5.41 -12.92
C GLY A 114 13.66 -6.28 -14.13
N PRO A 115 14.48 -7.32 -14.39
CA PRO A 115 14.33 -8.18 -15.57
C PRO A 115 12.94 -8.84 -15.66
N GLU A 116 12.39 -9.26 -14.53
CA GLU A 116 11.08 -9.94 -14.49
C GLU A 116 9.89 -9.00 -14.71
N PHE A 117 10.12 -7.68 -14.67
CA PHE A 117 9.07 -6.68 -14.85
C PHE A 117 9.15 -5.98 -16.21
N GLY A 118 10.10 -6.35 -17.06
CA GLY A 118 10.25 -5.81 -18.39
C GLY A 118 10.77 -4.39 -18.45
N ALA A 119 11.38 -3.91 -17.40
CA ALA A 119 11.89 -2.53 -17.35
C ALA A 119 13.34 -2.44 -17.86
#